data_b64ef7b7d6b8f642e120595f00c5af8e
#
_entry.id   b64ef7b7d6b8f642e120595f00c5af8e
#
_cell.length_a   1.000
_cell.length_b   1.000
_cell.length_c   1.000
_cell.angle_alpha   90.00
_cell.angle_beta   90.00
_cell.angle_gamma   90.00
#
_symmetry.space_group_name_H-M   'P 1'
#
loop_
_entity.id
_entity.type
_entity.pdbx_description
1 polymer ?
#
loop_
_entity_poly.entity_id
_entity_poly.type
_entity_poly.pdbx_seq_one_letter_code
_entity_poly.pdbx_strand_id
1 'polypeptide(L)'
;MRTIKKFWNWIKNEEGRTLYFDGYIAQDSWFDDDITPKKFKEELFESDGDVIVWINSPGGDVFAASQIYNMLKEYKGKVTVKIDGLAASAASVIAMAGDEVLMSPVAMLMIHNPSTLIWGEESD
;
A
#
# COMPACT_ATOMS: atom_id res chain seq x y z
N MET A 1 -13.41 25.25 2.13
CA MET A 1 -13.16 24.10 3.00
C MET A 1 -12.44 23.02 2.23
N ARG A 2 -11.40 22.46 2.82
CA ARG A 2 -10.62 21.42 2.17
C ARG A 2 -11.16 20.05 2.56
N THR A 3 -11.29 19.16 1.61
CA THR A 3 -11.71 17.80 1.87
C THR A 3 -10.50 16.91 1.93
N ILE A 4 -10.34 16.21 3.04
CA ILE A 4 -9.24 15.26 3.21
C ILE A 4 -9.77 13.88 2.82
N LYS A 5 -9.07 13.22 1.92
CA LYS A 5 -9.54 11.95 1.39
C LYS A 5 -8.61 10.84 1.81
N LYS A 6 -9.16 9.77 2.32
CA LYS A 6 -8.38 8.58 2.63
C LYS A 6 -7.90 7.96 1.32
N PHE A 7 -6.67 7.48 1.33
CA PHE A 7 -6.11 6.82 0.16
C PHE A 7 -6.26 5.31 0.23
N TRP A 8 -6.93 4.80 1.24
CA TRP A 8 -7.22 3.37 1.34
C TRP A 8 -8.70 3.16 1.64
N ASN A 9 -9.19 1.98 1.26
CA ASN A 9 -10.58 1.65 1.45
C ASN A 9 -10.72 0.16 1.72
N TRP A 10 -11.54 -0.20 2.69
CA TRP A 10 -11.79 -1.60 3.03
C TRP A 10 -13.12 -2.05 2.44
N ILE A 11 -13.10 -3.26 1.85
CA ILE A 11 -14.30 -3.90 1.38
C ILE A 11 -14.34 -5.30 1.97
N LYS A 12 -15.50 -5.69 2.50
CA LYS A 12 -15.66 -6.99 3.10
C LYS A 12 -16.63 -7.78 2.24
N ASN A 13 -16.23 -8.97 1.86
CA ASN A 13 -17.09 -9.82 1.04
C ASN A 13 -16.90 -11.27 1.47
N GLU A 14 -17.48 -12.21 0.71
CA GLU A 14 -17.42 -13.61 1.08
C GLU A 14 -16.01 -14.16 1.08
N GLU A 15 -15.12 -13.56 0.32
CA GLU A 15 -13.75 -14.03 0.25
C GLU A 15 -12.89 -13.46 1.37
N GLY A 16 -13.42 -12.53 2.15
CA GLY A 16 -12.69 -11.97 3.27
C GLY A 16 -12.56 -10.47 3.16
N ARG A 17 -11.52 -9.95 3.78
CA ARG A 17 -11.28 -8.51 3.84
C ARG A 17 -10.38 -8.10 2.70
N THR A 18 -10.76 -7.07 2.00
CA THR A 18 -9.95 -6.54 0.90
C THR A 18 -9.65 -5.08 1.17
N LEU A 19 -8.38 -4.72 1.10
CA LEU A 19 -7.90 -3.37 1.31
C LEU A 19 -7.47 -2.82 -0.05
N TYR A 20 -7.99 -1.67 -0.42
CA TYR A 20 -7.64 -1.04 -1.69
C TYR A 20 -6.80 0.20 -1.45
N PHE A 21 -5.67 0.27 -2.14
CA PHE A 21 -4.90 1.50 -2.25
C PHE A 21 -5.04 2.00 -3.68
N ASP A 22 -5.58 3.20 -3.84
CA ASP A 22 -5.80 3.75 -5.17
C ASP A 22 -5.37 5.22 -5.17
N GLY A 23 -4.63 5.62 -6.20
CA GLY A 23 -4.15 6.97 -6.29
C GLY A 23 -2.89 7.20 -5.47
N TYR A 24 -2.61 8.43 -5.11
CA TYR A 24 -1.39 8.79 -4.41
C TYR A 24 -1.43 8.40 -2.94
N ILE A 25 -0.33 7.84 -2.45
CA ILE A 25 -0.21 7.41 -1.06
C ILE A 25 0.02 8.64 -0.19
N ALA A 26 -0.92 8.89 0.72
CA ALA A 26 -0.78 9.93 1.74
C ALA A 26 -0.45 11.33 1.23
N GLN A 27 -0.90 11.67 0.05
CA GLN A 27 -0.54 12.94 -0.55
C GLN A 27 -0.81 14.14 0.36
N ASP A 28 -1.95 14.20 1.01
CA ASP A 28 -2.31 15.31 1.87
C ASP A 28 -2.94 14.86 3.17
N SER A 29 -2.85 13.58 3.51
CA SER A 29 -3.77 13.09 4.52
C SER A 29 -3.19 12.28 5.65
N TRP A 30 -1.99 11.75 5.54
CA TRP A 30 -1.54 10.71 6.49
C TRP A 30 -1.35 11.23 7.91
N PHE A 31 -1.02 12.50 8.06
CA PHE A 31 -0.78 13.07 9.36
C PHE A 31 -1.89 14.02 9.79
N ASP A 32 -3.04 13.95 9.12
CA ASP A 32 -4.19 14.73 9.50
C ASP A 32 -4.92 14.06 10.67
N ASP A 33 -5.65 14.83 11.45
CA ASP A 33 -6.32 14.30 12.63
C ASP A 33 -7.33 13.22 12.30
N ASP A 34 -7.95 13.31 11.14
CA ASP A 34 -8.99 12.35 10.76
C ASP A 34 -8.43 11.12 10.07
N ILE A 35 -7.26 11.21 9.47
CA ILE A 35 -6.66 10.11 8.72
C ILE A 35 -5.23 9.95 9.21
N THR A 36 -4.97 8.99 10.07
CA THR A 36 -3.69 8.83 10.74
C THR A 36 -3.18 7.42 10.63
N PRO A 37 -1.88 7.21 10.86
CA PRO A 37 -1.32 5.86 10.95
C PRO A 37 -2.03 5.02 12.00
N LYS A 38 -2.44 5.66 13.09
CA LYS A 38 -3.15 4.97 14.15
C LYS A 38 -4.48 4.43 13.65
N LYS A 39 -5.21 5.22 12.87
CA LYS A 39 -6.49 4.79 12.33
C LYS A 39 -6.32 3.63 11.38
N PHE A 40 -5.32 3.68 10.53
CA PHE A 40 -5.03 2.57 9.61
C PHE A 40 -4.74 1.31 10.41
N LYS A 41 -3.92 1.43 11.43
CA LYS A 41 -3.53 0.29 12.25
C LYS A 41 -4.73 -0.30 12.97
N GLU A 42 -5.61 0.54 13.51
CA GLU A 42 -6.81 0.07 14.19
C GLU A 42 -7.70 -0.70 13.23
N GLU A 43 -7.86 -0.21 12.02
CA GLU A 43 -8.69 -0.89 11.03
C GLU A 43 -8.07 -2.22 10.61
N LEU A 44 -6.77 -2.24 10.40
CA LEU A 44 -6.09 -3.46 9.97
C LEU A 44 -6.19 -4.55 11.03
N PHE A 45 -5.96 -4.20 12.28
CA PHE A 45 -5.93 -5.18 13.36
C PHE A 45 -7.29 -5.40 14.02
N GLU A 46 -8.34 -4.81 13.46
CA GLU A 46 -9.69 -4.96 13.97
C GLU A 46 -10.17 -6.41 13.94
N SER A 47 -9.74 -7.19 12.98
CA SER A 47 -10.07 -8.60 12.90
C SER A 47 -8.88 -9.41 12.45
N ASP A 48 -9.03 -10.72 12.54
CA ASP A 48 -8.00 -11.66 12.12
C ASP A 48 -8.35 -12.17 10.74
N GLY A 49 -7.54 -13.05 10.23
CA GLY A 49 -7.81 -13.71 8.98
C GLY A 49 -7.03 -13.11 7.84
N ASP A 50 -7.16 -13.72 6.68
CA ASP A 50 -6.35 -13.31 5.54
C ASP A 50 -6.86 -12.00 4.95
N VAL A 51 -5.96 -11.23 4.40
CA VAL A 51 -6.26 -9.92 3.81
C VAL A 51 -5.75 -9.91 2.38
N ILE A 52 -6.57 -9.38 1.48
CA ILE A 52 -6.16 -9.14 0.11
C ILE A 52 -5.93 -7.64 -0.03
N VAL A 53 -4.77 -7.26 -0.55
CA VAL A 53 -4.42 -5.85 -0.72
C VAL A 53 -4.33 -5.56 -2.22
N TRP A 54 -5.25 -4.75 -2.73
CA TRP A 54 -5.21 -4.31 -4.12
C TRP A 54 -4.47 -2.98 -4.20
N ILE A 55 -3.57 -2.86 -5.17
CA ILE A 55 -2.80 -1.64 -5.34
C ILE A 55 -2.93 -1.14 -6.76
N ASN A 56 -3.24 0.14 -6.90
CA ASN A 56 -3.17 0.84 -8.17
C ASN A 56 -2.73 2.26 -7.86
N SER A 57 -1.41 2.49 -7.82
CA SER A 57 -0.88 3.75 -7.32
C SER A 57 0.45 4.10 -7.97
N PRO A 58 0.64 5.37 -8.34
CA PRO A 58 1.93 5.82 -8.85
C PRO A 58 2.93 6.09 -7.74
N GLY A 59 2.53 5.97 -6.48
CA GLY A 59 3.42 6.21 -5.35
C GLY A 59 2.91 7.32 -4.47
N GLY A 60 3.82 8.03 -3.84
CA GLY A 60 3.49 9.10 -2.92
C GLY A 60 4.51 9.16 -1.79
N ASP A 61 4.03 9.32 -0.58
CA ASP A 61 4.90 9.50 0.58
C ASP A 61 5.55 8.18 0.98
N VAL A 62 6.87 8.13 0.89
CA VAL A 62 7.63 6.92 1.19
C VAL A 62 7.58 6.60 2.70
N PHE A 63 7.53 7.63 3.52
CA PHE A 63 7.48 7.43 4.96
C PHE A 63 6.18 6.72 5.35
N ALA A 64 5.05 7.19 4.82
CA ALA A 64 3.78 6.55 5.06
C ALA A 64 3.78 5.11 4.54
N ALA A 65 4.34 4.90 3.36
CA ALA A 65 4.43 3.57 2.77
C ALA A 65 5.25 2.62 3.64
N SER A 66 6.34 3.12 4.22
CA SER A 66 7.17 2.32 5.10
C SER A 66 6.43 1.92 6.37
N GLN A 67 5.63 2.82 6.91
CA GLN A 67 4.82 2.50 8.08
C GLN A 67 3.78 1.45 7.75
N ILE A 68 3.13 1.58 6.60
CA ILE A 68 2.13 0.60 6.16
C ILE A 68 2.79 -0.75 5.91
N TYR A 69 3.96 -0.76 5.29
CA TYR A 69 4.72 -1.99 5.09
C TYR A 69 4.95 -2.71 6.41
N ASN A 70 5.42 -1.98 7.42
CA ASN A 70 5.70 -2.59 8.71
C ASN A 70 4.43 -3.14 9.36
N MET A 71 3.32 -2.43 9.25
CA MET A 71 2.05 -2.90 9.82
C MET A 71 1.58 -4.18 9.14
N LEU A 72 1.70 -4.25 7.82
CA LEU A 72 1.30 -5.44 7.08
C LEU A 72 2.22 -6.62 7.40
N LYS A 73 3.50 -6.36 7.61
CA LYS A 73 4.43 -7.44 7.98
C LYS A 73 4.15 -7.96 9.39
N GLU A 74 3.65 -7.10 10.28
CA GLU A 74 3.30 -7.54 11.62
C GLU A 74 1.95 -8.26 11.68
N TYR A 75 1.15 -8.10 10.66
CA TYR A 75 -0.18 -8.71 10.64
C TYR A 75 -0.04 -10.22 10.60
N LYS A 76 -0.81 -10.93 11.42
CA LYS A 76 -0.65 -12.37 11.57
C LYS A 76 -1.32 -13.19 10.48
N GLY A 77 -2.32 -12.67 9.83
CA GLY A 77 -2.97 -13.37 8.73
C GLY A 77 -2.13 -13.32 7.47
N LYS A 78 -2.52 -14.09 6.48
CA LYS A 78 -1.83 -14.06 5.20
C LYS A 78 -2.20 -12.78 4.45
N VAL A 79 -1.20 -12.10 3.91
CA VAL A 79 -1.39 -10.89 3.12
C VAL A 79 -1.10 -11.24 1.67
N THR A 80 -2.11 -11.15 0.80
CA THR A 80 -1.94 -11.36 -0.62
C THR A 80 -2.09 -10.02 -1.31
N VAL A 81 -1.05 -9.58 -2.01
CA VAL A 81 -1.09 -8.31 -2.72
C VAL A 81 -1.44 -8.58 -4.17
N LYS A 82 -2.37 -7.81 -4.70
CA LYS A 82 -2.74 -7.88 -6.12
C LYS A 82 -2.51 -6.52 -6.75
N ILE A 83 -1.71 -6.48 -7.78
CA ILE A 83 -1.45 -5.23 -8.48
C ILE A 83 -2.34 -5.18 -9.71
N ASP A 84 -3.30 -4.25 -9.68
CA ASP A 84 -4.31 -4.15 -10.70
C ASP A 84 -3.81 -3.36 -11.91
N GLY A 85 -3.14 -2.29 -11.70
CA GLY A 85 -2.59 -1.49 -12.79
C GLY A 85 -1.15 -1.15 -12.53
N LEU A 86 -0.89 -0.38 -11.50
CA LEU A 86 0.44 0.14 -11.25
C LEU A 86 0.78 0.10 -9.77
N ALA A 87 1.98 -0.29 -9.46
CA ALA A 87 2.52 -0.10 -8.12
C ALA A 87 3.92 0.46 -8.29
N ALA A 88 4.03 1.77 -8.19
CA ALA A 88 5.29 2.45 -8.45
C ALA A 88 5.81 3.15 -7.21
N SER A 89 7.12 3.24 -7.07
CA SER A 89 7.78 4.01 -6.03
C SER A 89 7.27 3.59 -4.64
N ALA A 90 6.68 4.51 -3.88
CA ALA A 90 6.18 4.21 -2.53
C ALA A 90 5.18 3.06 -2.52
N ALA A 91 4.35 2.97 -3.56
CA ALA A 91 3.38 1.87 -3.64
C ALA A 91 4.06 0.52 -3.81
N SER A 92 5.23 0.48 -4.45
CA SER A 92 5.97 -0.77 -4.58
C SER A 92 6.49 -1.24 -3.22
N VAL A 93 6.79 -0.31 -2.32
CA VAL A 93 7.21 -0.67 -0.97
C VAL A 93 6.07 -1.40 -0.26
N ILE A 94 4.85 -0.89 -0.39
CA ILE A 94 3.69 -1.55 0.22
C ILE A 94 3.50 -2.94 -0.39
N ALA A 95 3.67 -3.08 -1.69
CA ALA A 95 3.51 -4.36 -2.37
C ALA A 95 4.47 -5.41 -1.83
N MET A 96 5.68 -5.01 -1.45
CA MET A 96 6.67 -5.95 -0.94
C MET A 96 6.30 -6.54 0.41
N ALA A 97 5.27 -6.02 1.07
CA ALA A 97 4.83 -6.58 2.33
C ALA A 97 3.97 -7.84 2.15
N GLY A 98 3.56 -8.14 0.93
CA GLY A 98 2.71 -9.31 0.72
C GLY A 98 3.45 -10.61 0.91
N ASP A 99 2.77 -11.60 1.48
CA ASP A 99 3.29 -12.97 1.52
C ASP A 99 3.27 -13.54 0.11
N GLU A 100 2.35 -13.06 -0.70
CA GLU A 100 2.25 -13.42 -2.09
C GLU A 100 1.88 -12.16 -2.87
N VAL A 101 2.49 -11.94 -4.02
CA VAL A 101 2.21 -10.77 -4.87
C VAL A 101 1.78 -11.27 -6.24
N LEU A 102 0.56 -10.93 -6.62
CA LEU A 102 -0.02 -11.34 -7.90
C LEU A 102 -0.21 -10.10 -8.77
N MET A 103 0.18 -10.19 -10.02
CA MET A 103 0.06 -9.07 -10.95
C MET A 103 -0.86 -9.45 -12.09
N SER A 104 -1.73 -8.55 -12.49
CA SER A 104 -2.54 -8.78 -13.67
C SER A 104 -1.62 -8.78 -14.91
N PRO A 105 -2.04 -9.37 -16.02
CA PRO A 105 -1.19 -9.45 -17.21
C PRO A 105 -0.71 -8.10 -17.73
N VAL A 106 -1.43 -7.03 -17.45
CA VAL A 106 -1.05 -5.70 -17.91
C VAL A 106 -0.57 -4.81 -16.78
N ALA A 107 -0.39 -5.35 -15.59
CA ALA A 107 0.04 -4.55 -14.46
C ALA A 107 1.54 -4.28 -14.50
N MET A 108 1.97 -3.27 -13.79
CA MET A 108 3.36 -2.87 -13.75
C MET A 108 3.79 -2.63 -12.32
N LEU A 109 4.96 -3.11 -11.96
CA LEU A 109 5.56 -2.87 -10.67
C LEU A 109 6.87 -2.13 -10.92
N MET A 110 7.00 -0.92 -10.39
CA MET A 110 8.19 -0.11 -10.59
C MET A 110 8.85 0.18 -9.25
N ILE A 111 10.03 -0.36 -9.06
CA ILE A 111 10.77 -0.20 -7.83
C ILE A 111 11.94 0.72 -8.08
N HIS A 112 12.05 1.76 -7.26
CA HIS A 112 13.18 2.66 -7.33
C HIS A 112 14.00 2.57 -6.07
N ASN A 113 15.28 2.41 -6.25
CA ASN A 113 16.22 2.47 -5.16
C ASN A 113 16.81 3.88 -5.19
N PRO A 114 16.84 4.61 -4.09
CA PRO A 114 17.41 5.97 -4.10
C PRO A 114 18.83 6.03 -4.64
N SER A 115 19.63 5.00 -4.39
CA SER A 115 20.98 4.98 -4.94
C SER A 115 20.94 4.87 -6.45
N THR A 116 20.03 4.09 -6.98
CA THR A 116 19.88 3.95 -8.41
C THR A 116 19.50 5.28 -9.04
N LEU A 117 18.61 6.00 -8.40
CA LEU A 117 18.22 7.31 -8.91
C LEU A 117 19.39 8.27 -8.93
N ILE A 118 20.25 8.23 -7.93
CA ILE A 118 21.37 9.12 -7.85
C ILE A 118 22.41 8.81 -8.92
N TRP A 119 22.73 7.56 -9.13
CA TRP A 119 23.75 7.18 -10.08
C TRP A 119 23.23 6.88 -11.47
N GLY A 120 21.98 6.59 -11.58
CA GLY A 120 21.37 6.45 -12.87
C GLY A 120 21.64 5.19 -13.62
N GLU A 121 22.68 4.49 -13.35
CA GLU A 121 22.94 3.33 -14.11
C GLU A 121 22.78 2.04 -13.37
N GLU A 122 22.43 2.12 -12.14
CA GLU A 122 22.34 0.92 -11.39
C GLU A 122 21.17 0.19 -11.75
N SER A 123 20.93 -0.15 -12.74
CA SER A 123 19.74 -0.75 -13.13
C SER A 123 19.48 -1.99 -12.59
N ASP A 124 20.22 -2.44 -12.08
CA ASP A 124 19.91 -3.64 -11.54
C ASP A 124 18.65 -3.99 -11.08
#